data_f7a8e6bd0c30819d1db7dad1d34342e1
#
_entry.id   f7a8e6bd0c30819d1db7dad1d34342e1
#
_cell.length_a   1.000
_cell.length_b   1.000
_cell.length_c   1.000
_cell.angle_alpha   90.00
_cell.angle_beta   90.00
_cell.angle_gamma   90.00
#
_symmetry.space_group_name_H-M   'P 1'
#
loop_
_entity.id
_entity.type
_entity.pdbx_description
1 polymer ?
#
loop_
_entity_poly.entity_id
_entity_poly.type
_entity_poly.pdbx_seq_one_letter_code
_entity_poly.pdbx_strand_id
1 'polypeptide(L)'
;RWLGHPVETQDYIDDTGVQVADVVVGFRNLEGRTLDDVRALADRERFDYLCWDLYARVTEWYAGGDDRLQTRLATLHDIEHGTGEAAEMAAFIADRIVRRHLATMARLNVRYDLLTWEGDILRLHFWQTAFDTLKAQGTIYRQEAGRLAGCWVMRIDNGAEPAQGPEAAREAAPDGQAEADDDQAEKVIVRSNGTVTYVGKDMAYQFWKFGLLGRDFNYRLFGAAGKSGPLWATSSTAHGDQDAPPSFGRGTTIYNVIDVRQSYLQKLVKQALAAAGHTREAEGSIHFSYEMVALSHQTARQLGYTAEAEDESKPFVEVSGRKGLGVKADDLIDTVVAKAEQEVAKRNPEFGDADRRRTAEMIAVAAVRYFMVRFSRGKVIAFDIDEALSFEGESGPYLQYAVVRANNIFQKLREREGFDESALPERLEGAQPDELTDSVDDHGLWALVLEASRLDEIAQQAVRSLEFAVLAKWAFGVAQMFNGYYHKYPVLHEERADVKLWRA
;
A
#
# COMPACT_ATOMS: atom_id res chain seq x y z
N ARG A 1 5.09 14.99 -0.59
CA ARG A 1 6.53 15.33 -0.45
C ARG A 1 7.03 16.18 -1.60
N TRP A 2 6.72 15.85 -2.84
CA TRP A 2 7.20 16.61 -4.01
C TRP A 2 6.79 18.10 -3.99
N LEU A 3 5.57 18.41 -3.53
CA LEU A 3 5.08 19.79 -3.33
C LEU A 3 5.62 20.46 -2.04
N GLY A 4 6.61 19.88 -1.37
CA GLY A 4 7.23 20.43 -0.15
C GLY A 4 6.49 20.17 1.16
N HIS A 5 5.36 19.45 1.13
CA HIS A 5 4.65 19.10 2.36
C HIS A 5 5.39 18.00 3.15
N PRO A 6 5.48 18.10 4.48
CA PRO A 6 5.94 17.00 5.31
C PRO A 6 4.92 15.87 5.24
N VAL A 7 5.40 14.66 4.95
CA VAL A 7 4.56 13.46 4.83
C VAL A 7 5.18 12.34 5.63
N GLU A 8 4.41 11.77 6.53
CA GLU A 8 4.73 10.57 7.31
C GLU A 8 3.94 9.40 6.71
N THR A 9 4.65 8.33 6.39
CA THR A 9 4.06 7.09 5.86
C THR A 9 4.15 6.01 6.93
N GLN A 10 2.98 5.56 7.39
CA GLN A 10 2.86 4.53 8.41
C GLN A 10 2.38 3.21 7.80
N ASP A 11 2.82 2.10 8.40
CA ASP A 11 2.27 0.77 8.16
C ASP A 11 1.67 0.24 9.47
N TYR A 12 0.43 -0.21 9.41
CA TYR A 12 -0.29 -0.75 10.56
C TYR A 12 -0.10 -2.27 10.58
N ILE A 13 0.44 -2.77 11.68
CA ILE A 13 0.77 -4.18 11.86
C ILE A 13 -0.25 -4.80 12.81
N ASP A 14 -1.12 -5.65 12.27
CA ASP A 14 -2.03 -6.49 13.04
C ASP A 14 -1.28 -7.71 13.60
N ASP A 15 -0.60 -7.51 14.73
CA ASP A 15 0.16 -8.56 15.43
C ASP A 15 -0.67 -9.30 16.49
N THR A 16 -1.92 -8.92 16.68
CA THR A 16 -2.84 -9.50 17.67
C THR A 16 -4.07 -10.15 17.06
N GLY A 17 -4.13 -10.21 15.72
CA GLY A 17 -5.29 -10.71 14.99
C GLY A 17 -5.36 -12.24 14.91
N VAL A 18 -6.52 -12.70 14.43
CA VAL A 18 -6.86 -14.12 14.28
C VAL A 18 -5.86 -14.86 13.39
N GLN A 19 -5.34 -14.22 12.35
CA GLN A 19 -4.40 -14.84 11.43
C GLN A 19 -3.08 -15.22 12.13
N VAL A 20 -2.59 -14.36 13.02
CA VAL A 20 -1.39 -14.67 13.82
C VAL A 20 -1.68 -15.80 14.79
N ALA A 21 -2.84 -15.77 15.47
CA ALA A 21 -3.28 -16.84 16.37
C ALA A 21 -3.36 -18.18 15.63
N ASP A 22 -3.90 -18.21 14.42
CA ASP A 22 -3.99 -19.41 13.60
C ASP A 22 -2.62 -20.01 13.25
N VAL A 23 -1.65 -19.18 12.91
CA VAL A 23 -0.28 -19.65 12.65
C VAL A 23 0.36 -20.21 13.93
N VAL A 24 0.14 -19.56 15.08
CA VAL A 24 0.62 -20.06 16.39
C VAL A 24 -0.02 -21.41 16.73
N VAL A 25 -1.34 -21.54 16.57
CA VAL A 25 -2.05 -22.83 16.76
C VAL A 25 -1.52 -23.89 15.80
N GLY A 26 -1.24 -23.50 14.56
CA GLY A 26 -0.65 -24.39 13.56
C GLY A 26 0.68 -24.97 14.01
N PHE A 27 1.60 -24.13 14.45
CA PHE A 27 2.88 -24.62 14.96
C PHE A 27 2.74 -25.45 16.22
N ARG A 28 1.99 -24.97 17.22
CA ARG A 28 1.90 -25.62 18.53
C ARG A 28 1.04 -26.88 18.52
N ASN A 29 -0.16 -26.79 17.95
CA ASN A 29 -1.18 -27.84 18.11
C ASN A 29 -1.26 -28.78 16.90
N LEU A 30 -1.06 -28.28 15.67
CA LEU A 30 -1.06 -29.14 14.49
C LEU A 30 0.30 -29.80 14.25
N GLU A 31 1.42 -29.07 14.44
CA GLU A 31 2.77 -29.58 14.18
C GLU A 31 3.56 -29.96 15.44
N GLY A 32 3.07 -29.65 16.64
CA GLY A 32 3.71 -29.97 17.91
C GLY A 32 5.06 -29.29 18.13
N ARG A 33 5.25 -28.06 17.61
CA ARG A 33 6.50 -27.32 17.66
C ARG A 33 6.57 -26.38 18.85
N THR A 34 7.75 -26.25 19.40
CA THR A 34 8.12 -25.25 20.42
C THR A 34 8.50 -23.92 19.76
N LEU A 35 8.62 -22.87 20.56
CA LEU A 35 9.13 -21.57 20.08
C LEU A 35 10.56 -21.68 19.49
N ASP A 36 11.42 -22.53 20.08
CA ASP A 36 12.79 -22.71 19.58
C ASP A 36 12.82 -23.44 18.23
N ASP A 37 11.92 -24.39 18.02
CA ASP A 37 11.75 -25.03 16.72
C ASP A 37 11.30 -24.01 15.65
N VAL A 38 10.38 -23.10 16.00
CA VAL A 38 9.90 -22.05 15.09
C VAL A 38 11.02 -21.05 14.80
N ARG A 39 11.84 -20.69 15.80
CA ARG A 39 13.02 -19.84 15.59
C ARG A 39 14.01 -20.47 14.61
N ALA A 40 14.28 -21.76 14.75
CA ALA A 40 15.16 -22.49 13.83
C ALA A 40 14.61 -22.58 12.41
N LEU A 41 13.28 -22.65 12.25
CA LEU A 41 12.62 -22.62 10.95
C LEU A 41 12.68 -21.23 10.29
N ALA A 42 12.57 -20.16 11.09
CA ALA A 42 12.54 -18.80 10.57
C ALA A 42 13.85 -18.34 9.92
N ASP A 43 14.97 -19.01 10.21
CA ASP A 43 16.26 -18.76 9.57
C ASP A 43 16.36 -19.39 8.17
N ARG A 44 15.38 -20.20 7.78
CA ARG A 44 15.28 -20.77 6.44
C ARG A 44 14.67 -19.75 5.48
N GLU A 45 14.97 -19.90 4.21
CA GLU A 45 14.35 -19.11 3.16
C GLU A 45 12.84 -19.32 3.13
N ARG A 46 12.10 -18.24 2.88
CA ARG A 46 10.65 -18.25 2.70
C ARG A 46 9.84 -18.72 3.92
N PHE A 47 10.21 -18.26 5.11
CA PHE A 47 9.44 -18.50 6.33
C PHE A 47 7.99 -17.99 6.24
N ASP A 48 7.78 -16.88 5.54
CA ASP A 48 6.49 -16.32 5.19
C ASP A 48 5.61 -17.30 4.38
N TYR A 49 6.21 -18.02 3.43
CA TYR A 49 5.50 -19.05 2.65
C TYR A 49 5.11 -20.24 3.52
N LEU A 50 6.01 -20.66 4.43
CA LEU A 50 5.70 -21.71 5.40
C LEU A 50 4.52 -21.33 6.30
N CYS A 51 4.50 -20.11 6.82
CA CYS A 51 3.40 -19.60 7.63
C CYS A 51 2.09 -19.53 6.83
N TRP A 52 2.16 -19.12 5.56
CA TRP A 52 1.00 -19.10 4.66
C TRP A 52 0.39 -20.49 4.45
N ASP A 53 1.22 -21.46 4.13
CA ASP A 53 0.77 -22.83 3.89
C ASP A 53 0.22 -23.47 5.19
N LEU A 54 0.82 -23.14 6.34
CA LEU A 54 0.35 -23.57 7.64
C LEU A 54 -1.01 -22.96 8.00
N TYR A 55 -1.22 -21.68 7.69
CA TYR A 55 -2.49 -20.99 7.90
C TYR A 55 -3.65 -21.69 7.17
N ALA A 56 -3.46 -22.08 5.92
CA ALA A 56 -4.46 -22.83 5.15
C ALA A 56 -4.79 -24.19 5.82
N ARG A 57 -3.77 -24.95 6.21
CA ARG A 57 -3.90 -26.26 6.87
C ARG A 57 -4.60 -26.17 8.22
N VAL A 58 -4.34 -25.11 8.99
CA VAL A 58 -5.02 -24.90 10.29
C VAL A 58 -6.49 -24.59 10.12
N THR A 59 -6.87 -23.86 9.08
CA THR A 59 -8.28 -23.60 8.77
C THR A 59 -9.04 -24.91 8.56
N GLU A 60 -8.46 -25.86 7.83
CA GLU A 60 -9.03 -27.21 7.67
C GLU A 60 -9.04 -28.00 8.99
N TRP A 61 -7.99 -27.87 9.80
CA TRP A 61 -7.89 -28.56 11.08
C TRP A 61 -9.01 -28.16 12.05
N TYR A 62 -9.45 -26.90 12.07
CA TYR A 62 -10.56 -26.45 12.91
C TYR A 62 -11.89 -27.16 12.61
N ALA A 63 -12.10 -27.62 11.40
CA ALA A 63 -13.30 -28.34 11.03
C ALA A 63 -13.44 -29.68 11.79
N GLY A 64 -12.39 -30.12 12.47
CA GLY A 64 -12.37 -31.40 13.20
C GLY A 64 -13.01 -31.40 14.59
N GLY A 65 -13.51 -30.25 15.11
CA GLY A 65 -14.23 -30.19 16.39
C GLY A 65 -14.21 -28.84 17.09
N ASP A 66 -15.21 -28.64 17.97
CA ASP A 66 -15.38 -27.37 18.71
C ASP A 66 -14.24 -27.10 19.71
N ASP A 67 -13.61 -28.14 20.27
CA ASP A 67 -12.43 -28.03 21.13
C ASP A 67 -11.24 -27.34 20.43
N ARG A 68 -11.12 -27.55 19.13
CA ARG A 68 -10.09 -26.91 18.32
C ARG A 68 -10.36 -25.41 18.14
N LEU A 69 -11.61 -25.01 17.98
CA LEU A 69 -12.00 -23.60 17.97
C LEU A 69 -11.78 -22.94 19.34
N GLN A 70 -12.01 -23.65 20.45
CA GLN A 70 -11.68 -23.12 21.78
C GLN A 70 -10.17 -22.89 21.95
N THR A 71 -9.34 -23.77 21.37
CA THR A 71 -7.87 -23.56 21.35
C THR A 71 -7.48 -22.26 20.64
N ARG A 72 -8.15 -21.94 19.51
CA ARG A 72 -7.98 -20.65 18.81
C ARG A 72 -8.30 -19.47 19.70
N LEU A 73 -9.45 -19.50 20.38
CA LEU A 73 -9.90 -18.41 21.25
C LEU A 73 -8.97 -18.20 22.44
N ALA A 74 -8.51 -19.28 23.07
CA ALA A 74 -7.55 -19.21 24.16
C ALA A 74 -6.20 -18.63 23.70
N THR A 75 -5.70 -19.06 22.54
CA THR A 75 -4.46 -18.53 21.94
C THR A 75 -4.58 -17.05 21.63
N LEU A 76 -5.71 -16.62 21.04
CA LEU A 76 -5.97 -15.22 20.75
C LEU A 76 -5.98 -14.37 22.02
N HIS A 77 -6.65 -14.86 23.08
CA HIS A 77 -6.68 -14.21 24.39
C HIS A 77 -5.26 -14.00 24.97
N ASP A 78 -4.41 -15.05 24.94
CA ASP A 78 -3.03 -14.95 25.41
C ASP A 78 -2.21 -13.92 24.62
N ILE A 79 -2.40 -13.87 23.29
CA ILE A 79 -1.73 -12.91 22.40
C ILE A 79 -2.15 -11.47 22.71
N GLU A 80 -3.46 -11.21 22.84
CA GLU A 80 -3.98 -9.88 23.16
C GLU A 80 -3.46 -9.37 24.51
N HIS A 81 -3.32 -10.25 25.51
CA HIS A 81 -2.80 -9.93 26.84
C HIS A 81 -1.28 -9.92 26.91
N GLY A 82 -0.58 -10.39 25.87
CA GLY A 82 0.86 -10.47 25.84
C GLY A 82 1.46 -11.45 26.86
N THR A 83 0.76 -12.53 27.17
CA THR A 83 1.13 -13.49 28.21
C THR A 83 1.42 -14.88 27.66
N GLY A 84 2.40 -15.57 28.25
CA GLY A 84 2.72 -16.96 27.96
C GLY A 84 3.46 -17.19 26.63
N GLU A 85 3.81 -18.45 26.38
CA GLU A 85 4.57 -18.88 25.21
C GLU A 85 3.87 -18.58 23.87
N ALA A 86 2.53 -18.59 23.88
CA ALA A 86 1.75 -18.26 22.66
C ALA A 86 1.97 -16.82 22.23
N ALA A 87 1.96 -15.87 23.16
CA ALA A 87 2.24 -14.47 22.88
C ALA A 87 3.69 -14.23 22.44
N GLU A 88 4.66 -14.91 23.06
CA GLU A 88 6.07 -14.82 22.64
C GLU A 88 6.27 -15.35 21.21
N MET A 89 5.63 -16.48 20.90
CA MET A 89 5.68 -17.08 19.57
C MET A 89 5.01 -16.17 18.53
N ALA A 90 3.85 -15.59 18.86
CA ALA A 90 3.15 -14.64 17.99
C ALA A 90 4.00 -13.40 17.68
N ALA A 91 4.59 -12.78 18.70
CA ALA A 91 5.47 -11.63 18.55
C ALA A 91 6.69 -11.94 17.66
N PHE A 92 7.28 -13.14 17.84
CA PHE A 92 8.41 -13.58 17.02
C PHE A 92 7.99 -13.79 15.56
N ILE A 93 6.87 -14.48 15.31
CA ILE A 93 6.34 -14.74 13.97
C ILE A 93 6.03 -13.41 13.27
N ALA A 94 5.30 -12.51 13.95
CA ALA A 94 4.94 -11.21 13.39
C ALA A 94 6.17 -10.38 13.00
N ASP A 95 7.20 -10.28 13.86
CA ASP A 95 8.45 -9.59 13.53
C ASP A 95 9.11 -10.18 12.27
N ARG A 96 9.18 -11.51 12.15
CA ARG A 96 9.79 -12.17 10.98
C ARG A 96 8.98 -11.95 9.70
N ILE A 97 7.66 -12.04 9.77
CA ILE A 97 6.77 -11.80 8.63
C ILE A 97 6.87 -10.33 8.18
N VAL A 98 6.82 -9.38 9.10
CA VAL A 98 6.96 -7.94 8.78
C VAL A 98 8.28 -7.66 8.06
N ARG A 99 9.39 -8.25 8.49
CA ARG A 99 10.68 -8.11 7.78
C ARG A 99 10.62 -8.64 6.35
N ARG A 100 9.89 -9.73 6.09
CA ARG A 100 9.67 -10.24 4.73
C ARG A 100 8.80 -9.30 3.91
N HIS A 101 7.69 -8.80 4.48
CA HIS A 101 6.84 -7.82 3.81
C HIS A 101 7.62 -6.56 3.44
N LEU A 102 8.46 -6.04 4.35
CA LEU A 102 9.31 -4.88 4.05
C LEU A 102 10.31 -5.16 2.92
N ALA A 103 10.86 -6.37 2.83
CA ALA A 103 11.72 -6.76 1.73
C ALA A 103 10.97 -6.77 0.39
N THR A 104 9.77 -7.32 0.35
CA THR A 104 8.90 -7.28 -0.84
C THR A 104 8.52 -5.85 -1.22
N MET A 105 8.13 -5.01 -0.24
CA MET A 105 7.82 -3.60 -0.47
C MET A 105 9.01 -2.81 -1.01
N ALA A 106 10.22 -3.10 -0.51
CA ALA A 106 11.45 -2.48 -0.99
C ALA A 106 11.73 -2.80 -2.47
N ARG A 107 11.39 -4.00 -2.94
CA ARG A 107 11.48 -4.38 -4.38
C ARG A 107 10.60 -3.47 -5.26
N LEU A 108 9.46 -3.00 -4.73
CA LEU A 108 8.55 -2.08 -5.41
C LEU A 108 8.82 -0.61 -5.09
N ASN A 109 9.95 -0.27 -4.44
CA ASN A 109 10.28 1.08 -3.98
C ASN A 109 9.20 1.69 -3.04
N VAL A 110 8.51 0.84 -2.27
CA VAL A 110 7.59 1.28 -1.21
C VAL A 110 8.34 1.30 0.12
N ARG A 111 8.15 2.37 0.92
CA ARG A 111 8.87 2.60 2.17
C ARG A 111 7.96 3.25 3.18
N TYR A 112 8.28 3.00 4.45
CA TYR A 112 7.58 3.53 5.59
C TYR A 112 8.53 4.33 6.50
N ASP A 113 7.98 5.28 7.25
CA ASP A 113 8.68 6.03 8.27
C ASP A 113 8.45 5.38 9.65
N LEU A 114 7.23 4.82 9.85
CA LEU A 114 6.82 4.20 11.11
C LEU A 114 6.04 2.90 10.85
N LEU A 115 6.34 1.88 11.64
CA LEU A 115 5.52 0.67 11.81
C LEU A 115 4.74 0.79 13.12
N THR A 116 3.42 0.78 13.05
CA THR A 116 2.56 0.85 14.24
C THR A 116 2.01 -0.53 14.55
N TRP A 117 2.35 -1.09 15.71
CA TRP A 117 1.91 -2.40 16.16
C TRP A 117 0.58 -2.29 16.91
N GLU A 118 -0.42 -3.05 16.52
CA GLU A 118 -1.73 -3.06 17.17
C GLU A 118 -1.62 -3.44 18.65
N GLY A 119 -0.79 -4.40 18.98
CA GLY A 119 -0.54 -4.83 20.34
C GLY A 119 -0.06 -3.69 21.26
N ASP A 120 0.67 -2.69 20.73
CA ASP A 120 1.09 -1.54 21.53
C ASP A 120 -0.07 -0.58 21.84
N ILE A 121 -1.03 -0.45 20.92
CA ILE A 121 -2.27 0.33 21.15
C ILE A 121 -3.05 -0.26 22.33
N LEU A 122 -3.14 -1.60 22.38
CA LEU A 122 -3.81 -2.33 23.46
C LEU A 122 -3.05 -2.22 24.79
N ARG A 123 -1.78 -2.54 24.80
CA ARG A 123 -0.92 -2.56 26.01
C ARG A 123 -0.75 -1.16 26.63
N LEU A 124 -0.72 -0.10 25.82
CA LEU A 124 -0.68 1.29 26.29
C LEU A 124 -2.04 1.86 26.66
N HIS A 125 -3.09 1.07 26.54
CA HIS A 125 -4.48 1.49 26.86
C HIS A 125 -4.92 2.77 26.14
N PHE A 126 -4.53 2.94 24.87
CA PHE A 126 -4.97 4.07 24.06
C PHE A 126 -6.49 4.08 23.88
N TRP A 127 -7.07 2.90 23.78
CA TRP A 127 -8.51 2.74 23.71
C TRP A 127 -9.22 3.36 24.94
N GLN A 128 -8.70 3.15 26.14
CA GLN A 128 -9.36 3.67 27.35
C GLN A 128 -9.54 5.18 27.30
N THR A 129 -8.52 5.91 26.84
CA THR A 129 -8.58 7.38 26.71
C THR A 129 -9.61 7.82 25.67
N ALA A 130 -9.63 7.16 24.51
CA ALA A 130 -10.63 7.41 23.46
C ALA A 130 -12.05 7.09 23.97
N PHE A 131 -12.22 5.95 24.64
CA PHE A 131 -13.48 5.51 25.22
C PHE A 131 -14.02 6.50 26.25
N ASP A 132 -13.21 6.97 27.18
CA ASP A 132 -13.62 7.91 28.22
C ASP A 132 -14.08 9.23 27.59
N THR A 133 -13.40 9.70 26.54
CA THR A 133 -13.79 10.88 25.77
C THR A 133 -15.14 10.67 25.10
N LEU A 134 -15.32 9.59 24.36
CA LEU A 134 -16.56 9.28 23.63
C LEU A 134 -17.74 9.07 24.58
N LYS A 135 -17.49 8.44 25.74
CA LYS A 135 -18.48 8.21 26.78
C LYS A 135 -18.91 9.54 27.45
N ALA A 136 -17.95 10.39 27.82
CA ALA A 136 -18.25 11.69 28.46
C ALA A 136 -19.10 12.57 27.57
N GLN A 137 -19.00 12.44 26.26
CA GLN A 137 -19.76 13.18 25.27
C GLN A 137 -21.08 12.49 24.85
N GLY A 138 -21.38 11.31 25.41
CA GLY A 138 -22.57 10.55 25.04
C GLY A 138 -22.57 9.96 23.64
N THR A 139 -21.43 9.96 22.97
CA THR A 139 -21.26 9.38 21.62
C THR A 139 -21.41 7.87 21.65
N ILE A 140 -20.90 7.25 22.71
CA ILE A 140 -21.12 5.83 23.03
C ILE A 140 -21.92 5.71 24.30
N TYR A 141 -22.80 4.74 24.35
CA TYR A 141 -23.64 4.46 25.51
C TYR A 141 -23.84 2.96 25.69
N ARG A 142 -24.16 2.56 26.91
CA ARG A 142 -24.40 1.17 27.25
C ARG A 142 -25.82 0.78 26.92
N GLN A 143 -26.02 -0.27 26.14
CA GLN A 143 -27.34 -0.83 25.89
C GLN A 143 -27.83 -1.60 27.14
N GLU A 144 -29.02 -1.22 27.62
CA GLU A 144 -29.61 -1.81 28.83
C GLU A 144 -30.47 -3.02 28.51
N ALA A 145 -31.02 -3.12 27.29
CA ALA A 145 -31.98 -4.15 26.92
C ALA A 145 -31.81 -4.62 25.48
N GLY A 146 -32.45 -5.72 25.10
CA GLY A 146 -32.42 -6.26 23.76
C GLY A 146 -31.20 -7.14 23.49
N ARG A 147 -30.92 -7.42 22.22
CA ARG A 147 -29.84 -8.30 21.76
C ARG A 147 -28.45 -7.80 22.15
N LEU A 148 -28.25 -6.48 22.20
CA LEU A 148 -27.00 -5.83 22.53
C LEU A 148 -26.86 -5.47 24.00
N ALA A 149 -27.70 -6.01 24.88
CA ALA A 149 -27.68 -5.70 26.32
C ALA A 149 -26.29 -5.92 26.93
N GLY A 150 -25.80 -4.89 27.63
CA GLY A 150 -24.47 -4.88 28.26
C GLY A 150 -23.34 -4.38 27.36
N CYS A 151 -23.55 -4.33 26.04
CA CYS A 151 -22.56 -3.76 25.09
C CYS A 151 -22.55 -2.24 25.15
N TRP A 152 -21.37 -1.67 24.85
CA TRP A 152 -21.25 -0.26 24.51
C TRP A 152 -21.37 -0.07 23.02
N VAL A 153 -22.31 0.76 22.61
CA VAL A 153 -22.66 0.97 21.21
C VAL A 153 -22.54 2.43 20.81
N MET A 154 -22.35 2.68 19.53
CA MET A 154 -22.42 4.00 18.90
C MET A 154 -23.57 3.99 17.90
N ARG A 155 -24.40 5.05 17.90
CA ARG A 155 -25.41 5.25 16.86
C ARG A 155 -24.77 5.53 15.53
N ILE A 156 -25.39 4.98 14.49
CA ILE A 156 -25.02 5.22 13.11
C ILE A 156 -25.94 6.32 12.57
N ASP A 157 -25.34 7.43 12.13
CA ASP A 157 -26.11 8.47 11.43
C ASP A 157 -26.51 7.95 10.04
N ASN A 158 -27.82 7.73 9.86
CA ASN A 158 -28.42 7.17 8.64
C ASN A 158 -28.33 8.06 7.39
N GLY A 159 -27.45 9.06 7.36
CA GLY A 159 -27.02 9.74 6.15
C GLY A 159 -26.08 8.91 5.26
N ALA A 160 -25.70 7.73 5.73
CA ALA A 160 -24.87 6.79 4.98
C ALA A 160 -25.75 5.66 4.42
N GLU A 161 -25.75 5.46 3.11
CA GLU A 161 -26.35 4.29 2.47
C GLU A 161 -25.87 3.01 3.15
N PRO A 162 -26.77 2.00 3.36
CA PRO A 162 -26.36 0.73 3.94
C PRO A 162 -25.27 0.09 3.08
N ALA A 163 -24.25 -0.46 3.73
CA ALA A 163 -23.19 -1.20 3.07
C ALA A 163 -23.79 -2.27 2.15
N GLN A 164 -23.26 -2.41 0.96
CA GLN A 164 -23.67 -3.41 -0.01
C GLN A 164 -23.54 -4.80 0.64
N GLY A 165 -24.68 -5.44 0.91
CA GLY A 165 -24.90 -6.84 1.18
C GLY A 165 -24.25 -7.48 2.45
N PRO A 166 -24.89 -8.50 3.01
CA PRO A 166 -24.36 -9.24 4.17
C PRO A 166 -23.03 -9.97 3.91
N GLU A 167 -22.65 -10.20 2.68
CA GLU A 167 -21.40 -10.87 2.29
C GLU A 167 -20.15 -10.00 2.50
N ALA A 168 -20.23 -8.70 2.22
CA ALA A 168 -19.11 -7.77 2.41
C ALA A 168 -18.77 -7.54 3.90
N ALA A 169 -19.78 -7.62 4.78
CA ALA A 169 -19.58 -7.55 6.23
C ALA A 169 -18.92 -8.83 6.80
N ARG A 170 -19.17 -9.99 6.18
CA ARG A 170 -18.56 -11.29 6.57
C ARG A 170 -17.06 -11.34 6.26
N GLU A 171 -16.64 -10.75 5.14
CA GLU A 171 -15.22 -10.73 4.77
C GLU A 171 -14.40 -9.73 5.58
N ALA A 172 -15.02 -8.67 6.09
CA ALA A 172 -14.35 -7.63 6.86
C ALA A 172 -14.12 -7.95 8.34
N ALA A 173 -14.73 -9.01 8.85
CA ALA A 173 -14.61 -9.41 10.27
C ALA A 173 -13.65 -10.58 10.44
N PRO A 174 -12.47 -10.35 11.01
CA PRO A 174 -11.47 -11.41 11.20
C PRO A 174 -11.92 -12.51 12.16
N ASP A 175 -12.89 -12.27 13.01
CA ASP A 175 -13.23 -13.11 14.16
C ASP A 175 -14.45 -14.02 13.96
N GLY A 176 -15.06 -14.05 12.78
CA GLY A 176 -16.19 -14.98 12.49
C GLY A 176 -17.47 -14.76 13.32
N GLN A 177 -17.47 -13.78 14.23
CA GLN A 177 -18.58 -13.45 15.13
C GLN A 177 -19.27 -12.11 14.82
N ALA A 178 -18.87 -11.43 13.76
CA ALA A 178 -19.31 -10.05 13.48
C ALA A 178 -20.80 -9.91 13.16
N GLU A 179 -21.47 -10.99 12.74
CA GLU A 179 -22.85 -10.87 12.24
C GLU A 179 -23.93 -10.88 13.33
N ALA A 180 -23.60 -11.34 14.53
CA ALA A 180 -24.57 -11.42 15.60
C ALA A 180 -24.74 -10.11 16.38
N ASP A 181 -23.77 -9.19 16.28
CA ASP A 181 -23.63 -8.07 17.20
C ASP A 181 -24.07 -6.70 16.64
N ASP A 182 -24.48 -6.59 15.37
CA ASP A 182 -24.89 -5.33 14.77
C ASP A 182 -26.40 -5.23 14.57
N ASP A 183 -27.00 -4.16 15.10
CA ASP A 183 -28.32 -3.70 14.68
C ASP A 183 -28.13 -2.63 13.59
N GLN A 184 -29.09 -2.48 12.66
CA GLN A 184 -28.99 -1.54 11.53
C GLN A 184 -28.77 -0.08 11.97
N ALA A 185 -29.04 0.25 13.22
CA ALA A 185 -28.94 1.60 13.79
C ALA A 185 -27.77 1.79 14.77
N GLU A 186 -27.11 0.73 15.21
CA GLU A 186 -26.11 0.76 16.28
C GLU A 186 -24.94 -0.18 15.99
N LYS A 187 -23.71 0.28 16.25
CA LYS A 187 -22.47 -0.49 16.11
C LYS A 187 -21.89 -0.78 17.48
N VAL A 188 -21.57 -2.05 17.74
CA VAL A 188 -20.91 -2.48 18.98
C VAL A 188 -19.45 -2.01 18.94
N ILE A 189 -19.05 -1.27 19.95
CA ILE A 189 -17.69 -0.75 20.15
C ILE A 189 -16.96 -1.56 21.22
N VAL A 190 -17.65 -1.89 22.33
CA VAL A 190 -17.16 -2.81 23.35
C VAL A 190 -18.24 -3.83 23.65
N ARG A 191 -17.90 -5.09 23.64
CA ARG A 191 -18.80 -6.21 23.95
C ARG A 191 -19.15 -6.25 25.42
N SER A 192 -20.22 -6.95 25.77
CA SER A 192 -20.69 -7.10 27.15
C SER A 192 -19.67 -7.74 28.09
N ASN A 193 -18.74 -8.53 27.57
CA ASN A 193 -17.61 -9.13 28.31
C ASN A 193 -16.40 -8.18 28.47
N GLY A 194 -16.47 -6.94 27.96
CA GLY A 194 -15.40 -5.96 28.03
C GLY A 194 -14.40 -5.98 26.86
N THR A 195 -14.55 -6.91 25.91
CA THR A 195 -13.66 -6.96 24.75
C THR A 195 -13.92 -5.78 23.80
N VAL A 196 -12.87 -5.04 23.47
CA VAL A 196 -12.90 -3.94 22.48
C VAL A 196 -12.94 -4.53 21.07
N THR A 197 -13.89 -4.08 20.26
CA THR A 197 -13.96 -4.50 18.86
C THR A 197 -12.87 -3.80 18.03
N TYR A 198 -12.64 -4.32 16.82
CA TYR A 198 -11.71 -3.68 15.86
C TYR A 198 -12.06 -2.21 15.59
N VAL A 199 -13.34 -1.86 15.60
CA VAL A 199 -13.81 -0.46 15.45
C VAL A 199 -13.24 0.44 16.55
N GLY A 200 -13.23 -0.03 17.79
CA GLY A 200 -12.68 0.72 18.92
C GLY A 200 -11.17 0.91 18.83
N LYS A 201 -10.45 -0.11 18.37
CA LYS A 201 -8.98 -0.05 18.14
C LYS A 201 -8.66 0.99 17.07
N ASP A 202 -9.37 0.99 15.95
CA ASP A 202 -9.18 1.93 14.84
C ASP A 202 -9.50 3.38 15.26
N MET A 203 -10.54 3.58 16.08
CA MET A 203 -10.84 4.89 16.65
C MET A 203 -9.69 5.40 17.52
N ALA A 204 -9.16 4.58 18.42
CA ALA A 204 -8.04 4.94 19.27
C ALA A 204 -6.80 5.33 18.47
N TYR A 205 -6.49 4.54 17.45
CA TYR A 205 -5.36 4.83 16.55
C TYR A 205 -5.57 6.11 15.77
N GLN A 206 -6.77 6.37 15.26
CA GLN A 206 -7.07 7.61 14.55
C GLN A 206 -6.98 8.85 15.47
N PHE A 207 -7.41 8.75 16.70
CA PHE A 207 -7.25 9.82 17.70
C PHE A 207 -5.78 10.10 17.97
N TRP A 208 -4.94 9.05 18.09
CA TRP A 208 -3.49 9.23 18.23
C TRP A 208 -2.87 9.91 17.01
N LYS A 209 -3.21 9.48 15.79
CA LYS A 209 -2.71 10.11 14.56
C LYS A 209 -2.94 11.62 14.50
N PHE A 210 -4.03 12.10 15.07
CA PHE A 210 -4.31 13.53 15.20
C PHE A 210 -3.73 14.17 16.48
N GLY A 211 -3.08 13.38 17.35
CA GLY A 211 -2.51 13.89 18.60
C GLY A 211 -3.55 14.18 19.71
N LEU A 212 -4.74 13.60 19.63
CA LEU A 212 -5.88 13.89 20.51
C LEU A 212 -5.87 13.10 21.82
N LEU A 213 -5.01 12.09 21.97
CA LEU A 213 -5.00 11.23 23.16
C LEU A 213 -4.20 11.82 24.34
N GLY A 214 -3.36 12.84 24.11
CA GLY A 214 -2.46 13.37 25.15
C GLY A 214 -1.42 12.37 25.65
N ARG A 215 -1.24 11.26 24.94
CA ARG A 215 -0.29 10.16 25.22
C ARG A 215 0.36 9.75 23.90
N ASP A 216 1.53 9.11 24.01
CA ASP A 216 2.29 8.68 22.87
C ASP A 216 2.82 7.25 23.06
N PHE A 217 3.27 6.62 21.99
CA PHE A 217 4.03 5.38 22.03
C PHE A 217 5.43 5.63 22.57
N ASN A 218 6.07 4.57 23.05
CA ASN A 218 7.51 4.48 22.97
C ASN A 218 7.89 4.03 21.55
N TYR A 219 9.15 4.26 21.17
CA TYR A 219 9.64 3.95 19.84
C TYR A 219 10.94 3.17 19.90
N ARG A 220 11.16 2.32 18.93
CA ARG A 220 12.41 1.60 18.72
C ARG A 220 12.83 1.66 17.26
N LEU A 221 14.12 1.64 17.01
CA LEU A 221 14.65 1.49 15.67
C LEU A 221 14.39 0.05 15.18
N PHE A 222 13.65 -0.10 14.06
CA PHE A 222 13.29 -1.42 13.53
C PHE A 222 14.28 -1.92 12.49
N GLY A 223 14.89 -1.04 11.72
CA GLY A 223 15.85 -1.36 10.68
C GLY A 223 16.93 -0.30 10.55
N ALA A 224 18.07 -0.73 10.00
CA ALA A 224 19.16 0.20 9.73
C ALA A 224 18.70 1.33 8.79
N ALA A 225 19.23 2.52 9.01
CA ALA A 225 19.10 3.63 8.08
C ALA A 225 19.68 3.20 6.72
N GLY A 226 18.80 2.79 5.81
CA GLY A 226 19.17 2.64 4.40
C GLY A 226 19.31 4.02 3.75
N LYS A 227 19.48 4.09 2.43
CA LYS A 227 19.51 5.36 1.67
C LYS A 227 18.31 6.29 1.92
N SER A 228 17.32 5.86 2.69
CA SER A 228 16.01 6.49 2.91
C SER A 228 15.76 6.99 4.32
N GLY A 229 16.71 6.87 5.21
CA GLY A 229 16.55 7.18 6.63
C GLY A 229 16.16 5.97 7.50
N PRO A 230 16.06 6.17 8.82
CA PRO A 230 15.71 5.13 9.77
C PRO A 230 14.24 4.74 9.66
N LEU A 231 13.96 3.43 9.78
CA LEU A 231 12.60 2.92 9.96
C LEU A 231 12.37 2.71 11.46
N TRP A 232 11.33 3.35 11.99
CA TRP A 232 10.93 3.24 13.37
C TRP A 232 9.76 2.26 13.55
N ALA A 233 9.62 1.73 14.72
CA ALA A 233 8.47 0.96 15.15
C ALA A 233 7.97 1.48 16.50
N THR A 234 6.67 1.39 16.75
CA THR A 234 6.09 1.62 18.07
C THR A 234 6.57 0.57 19.06
N SER A 235 6.45 0.87 20.34
CA SER A 235 6.69 -0.05 21.44
C SER A 235 5.85 0.33 22.65
N SER A 236 5.36 -0.66 23.36
CA SER A 236 4.71 -0.47 24.67
C SER A 236 5.73 -0.26 25.82
N THR A 237 7.01 -0.58 25.58
CA THR A 237 8.09 -0.45 26.58
C THR A 237 9.08 0.63 26.17
N ALA A 238 9.64 1.33 27.16
CA ALA A 238 10.70 2.31 26.91
C ALA A 238 12.02 1.60 26.56
N HIS A 239 12.71 2.09 25.54
CA HIS A 239 14.02 1.63 25.09
C HIS A 239 15.07 2.70 25.42
N GLY A 240 16.00 2.39 26.34
CA GLY A 240 16.81 3.37 27.06
C GLY A 240 17.99 4.02 26.34
N ASP A 241 18.41 3.59 25.12
CA ASP A 241 19.69 4.00 24.53
C ASP A 241 19.64 4.30 23.03
N GLN A 242 18.54 4.81 22.54
CA GLN A 242 18.41 5.09 21.10
C GLN A 242 18.33 6.59 20.83
N ASP A 243 18.80 7.01 19.66
CA ASP A 243 18.59 8.34 19.13
C ASP A 243 17.13 8.77 19.35
N ALA A 244 16.91 10.03 19.73
CA ALA A 244 15.57 10.54 19.97
C ALA A 244 14.72 10.32 18.73
N PRO A 245 13.57 9.61 18.83
CA PRO A 245 12.71 9.38 17.70
C PRO A 245 12.14 10.71 17.16
N PRO A 246 11.83 10.79 15.89
CA PRO A 246 11.03 11.90 15.36
C PRO A 246 9.69 12.01 16.12
N SER A 247 9.09 13.19 16.11
CA SER A 247 7.72 13.35 16.60
C SER A 247 6.77 12.78 15.56
N PHE A 248 6.23 11.59 15.81
CA PHE A 248 5.26 10.93 14.96
C PHE A 248 3.82 11.35 15.28
N GLY A 249 2.91 11.14 14.31
CA GLY A 249 1.51 11.53 14.43
C GLY A 249 1.28 13.03 14.36
N ARG A 250 0.19 13.51 15.02
CA ARG A 250 -0.23 14.94 15.02
C ARG A 250 -0.44 15.51 13.62
N GLY A 251 -0.86 14.66 12.68
CA GLY A 251 -1.16 15.06 11.31
C GLY A 251 -2.35 16.01 11.23
N THR A 252 -2.33 16.95 10.31
CA THR A 252 -3.49 17.82 10.02
C THR A 252 -4.48 17.16 9.07
N THR A 253 -3.99 16.23 8.24
CA THR A 253 -4.79 15.42 7.32
C THR A 253 -4.25 14.01 7.34
N ILE A 254 -5.12 13.05 7.55
CA ILE A 254 -4.80 11.62 7.60
C ILE A 254 -5.47 10.92 6.43
N TYR A 255 -4.66 10.31 5.58
CA TYR A 255 -5.13 9.47 4.49
C TYR A 255 -5.07 8.00 4.93
N ASN A 256 -6.22 7.41 5.20
CA ASN A 256 -6.33 5.98 5.50
C ASN A 256 -6.49 5.21 4.18
N VAL A 257 -5.41 4.53 3.76
CA VAL A 257 -5.37 3.73 2.53
C VAL A 257 -5.94 2.36 2.84
N ILE A 258 -7.22 2.17 2.58
CA ILE A 258 -7.99 1.00 3.03
C ILE A 258 -8.97 0.59 1.93
N ASP A 259 -9.19 -0.71 1.76
CA ASP A 259 -10.12 -1.31 0.80
C ASP A 259 -11.53 -0.68 0.91
N VAL A 260 -12.20 -0.50 -0.22
CA VAL A 260 -13.54 0.10 -0.31
C VAL A 260 -14.59 -0.64 0.53
N ARG A 261 -14.43 -1.95 0.72
CA ARG A 261 -15.33 -2.78 1.55
C ARG A 261 -15.35 -2.36 3.01
N GLN A 262 -14.32 -1.65 3.48
CA GLN A 262 -14.24 -1.09 4.84
C GLN A 262 -14.70 0.38 4.93
N SER A 263 -15.35 0.92 3.89
CA SER A 263 -15.83 2.32 3.86
C SER A 263 -16.75 2.66 5.01
N TYR A 264 -17.57 1.71 5.44
CA TYR A 264 -18.46 1.86 6.57
C TYR A 264 -17.69 2.15 7.87
N LEU A 265 -16.63 1.40 8.16
CA LEU A 265 -15.77 1.60 9.31
C LEU A 265 -15.14 3.00 9.32
N GLN A 266 -14.65 3.45 8.16
CA GLN A 266 -14.05 4.78 8.03
C GLN A 266 -15.07 5.92 8.28
N LYS A 267 -16.33 5.72 7.90
CA LYS A 267 -17.42 6.66 8.24
C LYS A 267 -17.65 6.72 9.76
N LEU A 268 -17.63 5.59 10.45
CA LEU A 268 -17.78 5.52 11.90
C LEU A 268 -16.64 6.23 12.64
N VAL A 269 -15.40 6.02 12.21
CA VAL A 269 -14.23 6.70 12.78
C VAL A 269 -14.35 8.22 12.61
N LYS A 270 -14.75 8.68 11.44
CA LYS A 270 -15.00 10.10 11.17
C LYS A 270 -16.12 10.67 12.02
N GLN A 271 -17.22 9.94 12.17
CA GLN A 271 -18.36 10.31 13.03
C GLN A 271 -17.95 10.39 14.49
N ALA A 272 -17.12 9.46 14.99
CA ALA A 272 -16.61 9.48 16.35
C ALA A 272 -15.78 10.74 16.64
N LEU A 273 -14.89 11.14 15.71
CA LEU A 273 -14.13 12.38 15.82
C LEU A 273 -15.04 13.60 15.89
N ALA A 274 -16.02 13.72 14.99
CA ALA A 274 -16.96 14.85 14.97
C ALA A 274 -17.79 14.91 16.25
N ALA A 275 -18.33 13.77 16.69
CA ALA A 275 -19.12 13.66 17.91
C ALA A 275 -18.29 13.93 19.18
N ALA A 276 -16.99 13.66 19.17
CA ALA A 276 -16.06 14.05 20.22
C ALA A 276 -15.65 15.53 20.16
N GLY A 277 -16.30 16.36 19.33
CA GLY A 277 -16.01 17.78 19.21
C GLY A 277 -14.82 18.14 18.32
N HIS A 278 -14.20 17.16 17.65
CA HIS A 278 -13.05 17.31 16.78
C HIS A 278 -13.46 17.40 15.30
N THR A 279 -14.29 18.41 14.96
CA THR A 279 -14.86 18.57 13.60
C THR A 279 -13.77 18.75 12.54
N ARG A 280 -12.72 19.52 12.84
CA ARG A 280 -11.61 19.76 11.92
C ARG A 280 -10.83 18.46 11.61
N GLU A 281 -10.58 17.68 12.62
CA GLU A 281 -9.90 16.39 12.51
C GLU A 281 -10.79 15.36 11.79
N ALA A 282 -12.11 15.42 12.02
CA ALA A 282 -13.07 14.62 11.27
C ALA A 282 -13.05 14.95 9.78
N GLU A 283 -12.99 16.23 9.40
CA GLU A 283 -12.83 16.65 8.00
C GLU A 283 -11.48 16.23 7.41
N GLY A 284 -10.42 16.30 8.22
CA GLY A 284 -9.07 15.84 7.86
C GLY A 284 -8.88 14.31 7.83
N SER A 285 -9.87 13.54 8.31
CA SER A 285 -9.86 12.07 8.24
C SER A 285 -10.40 11.59 6.89
N ILE A 286 -9.50 11.22 5.99
CA ILE A 286 -9.82 10.91 4.60
C ILE A 286 -9.65 9.41 4.35
N HIS A 287 -10.72 8.75 3.94
CA HIS A 287 -10.65 7.39 3.42
C HIS A 287 -10.11 7.41 1.99
N PHE A 288 -8.86 7.01 1.81
CA PHE A 288 -8.29 6.75 0.50
C PHE A 288 -8.64 5.32 0.10
N SER A 289 -9.89 5.14 -0.35
CA SER A 289 -10.39 3.83 -0.74
C SER A 289 -9.80 3.37 -2.06
N TYR A 290 -9.61 2.06 -2.21
CA TYR A 290 -9.23 1.41 -3.45
C TYR A 290 -10.05 0.14 -3.65
N GLU A 291 -10.21 -0.26 -4.91
CA GLU A 291 -10.84 -1.52 -5.30
C GLU A 291 -9.82 -2.66 -5.36
N MET A 292 -10.33 -3.87 -5.37
CA MET A 292 -9.56 -5.10 -5.45
C MET A 292 -8.63 -5.13 -6.67
N VAL A 293 -7.45 -5.70 -6.48
CA VAL A 293 -6.56 -6.14 -7.55
C VAL A 293 -6.75 -7.64 -7.76
N ALA A 294 -7.24 -7.99 -8.94
CA ALA A 294 -7.41 -9.35 -9.41
C ALA A 294 -6.37 -9.68 -10.48
N LEU A 295 -6.34 -10.88 -11.00
CA LEU A 295 -5.48 -11.28 -12.11
C LEU A 295 -6.28 -11.45 -13.40
N SER A 296 -5.67 -11.12 -14.54
CA SER A 296 -6.16 -11.61 -15.83
C SER A 296 -6.08 -13.15 -15.87
N HIS A 297 -6.96 -13.79 -16.64
CA HIS A 297 -6.90 -15.25 -16.83
C HIS A 297 -5.54 -15.71 -17.38
N GLN A 298 -4.92 -14.87 -18.22
CA GLN A 298 -3.61 -15.15 -18.78
C GLN A 298 -2.53 -15.12 -17.69
N THR A 299 -2.50 -14.10 -16.85
CA THR A 299 -1.56 -13.99 -15.73
C THR A 299 -1.75 -15.12 -14.72
N ALA A 300 -3.00 -15.48 -14.39
CA ALA A 300 -3.27 -16.61 -13.50
C ALA A 300 -2.64 -17.90 -14.03
N ARG A 301 -2.85 -18.21 -15.32
CA ARG A 301 -2.22 -19.38 -15.96
C ARG A 301 -0.69 -19.32 -15.95
N GLN A 302 -0.09 -18.15 -16.19
CA GLN A 302 1.37 -17.97 -16.16
C GLN A 302 1.97 -18.21 -14.78
N LEU A 303 1.18 -17.96 -13.71
CA LEU A 303 1.55 -18.22 -12.33
C LEU A 303 1.21 -19.65 -11.87
N GLY A 304 0.68 -20.50 -12.79
CA GLY A 304 0.35 -21.88 -12.50
C GLY A 304 -1.02 -22.10 -11.85
N TYR A 305 -1.89 -21.08 -11.83
CA TYR A 305 -3.25 -21.20 -11.31
C TYR A 305 -4.20 -21.71 -12.39
N THR A 306 -4.98 -22.72 -12.05
CA THR A 306 -6.10 -23.20 -12.88
C THR A 306 -7.36 -22.54 -12.35
N ALA A 307 -8.04 -21.75 -13.16
CA ALA A 307 -9.32 -21.16 -12.81
C ALA A 307 -10.37 -22.26 -12.56
N GLU A 308 -11.19 -22.13 -11.52
CA GLU A 308 -12.36 -22.96 -11.36
C GLU A 308 -13.41 -22.62 -12.42
N ALA A 309 -14.32 -23.54 -12.74
CA ALA A 309 -15.32 -23.36 -13.79
C ALA A 309 -16.23 -22.13 -13.55
N GLU A 310 -16.43 -21.71 -12.29
CA GLU A 310 -17.18 -20.51 -11.94
C GLU A 310 -16.41 -19.21 -12.29
N ASP A 311 -15.08 -19.24 -12.24
CA ASP A 311 -14.26 -18.08 -12.57
C ASP A 311 -14.07 -17.87 -14.08
N GLU A 312 -14.29 -18.91 -14.90
CA GLU A 312 -14.20 -18.79 -16.37
C GLU A 312 -15.23 -17.81 -16.97
N SER A 313 -16.35 -17.60 -16.26
CA SER A 313 -17.40 -16.66 -16.69
C SER A 313 -17.11 -15.19 -16.30
N LYS A 314 -16.18 -14.95 -15.40
CA LYS A 314 -15.81 -13.61 -14.92
C LYS A 314 -14.72 -13.00 -15.80
N PRO A 315 -14.63 -11.66 -15.90
CA PRO A 315 -13.58 -11.00 -16.70
C PRO A 315 -12.18 -11.10 -16.07
N PHE A 316 -12.05 -11.65 -14.86
CA PHE A 316 -10.80 -11.78 -14.11
C PHE A 316 -10.89 -12.93 -13.10
N VAL A 317 -9.75 -13.36 -12.59
CA VAL A 317 -9.62 -14.37 -11.53
C VAL A 317 -9.43 -13.65 -10.18
N GLU A 318 -10.34 -13.88 -9.25
CA GLU A 318 -10.20 -13.39 -7.87
C GLU A 318 -9.19 -14.26 -7.11
N VAL A 319 -8.25 -13.58 -6.45
CA VAL A 319 -7.23 -14.23 -5.63
C VAL A 319 -7.69 -14.22 -4.17
N SER A 320 -7.95 -15.38 -3.57
CA SER A 320 -8.38 -15.49 -2.19
C SER A 320 -7.44 -16.41 -1.39
N GLY A 321 -6.74 -15.83 -0.42
CA GLY A 321 -5.85 -16.60 0.46
C GLY A 321 -6.58 -17.65 1.30
N ARG A 322 -7.85 -17.42 1.65
CA ARG A 322 -8.66 -18.36 2.41
C ARG A 322 -9.01 -19.63 1.62
N LYS A 323 -9.08 -19.53 0.30
CA LYS A 323 -9.34 -20.68 -0.59
C LYS A 323 -8.06 -21.39 -1.05
N GLY A 324 -6.89 -21.04 -0.51
CA GLY A 324 -5.59 -21.56 -0.96
C GLY A 324 -5.14 -21.06 -2.33
N LEU A 325 -5.90 -20.17 -2.95
CA LEU A 325 -5.64 -19.55 -4.27
C LEU A 325 -4.92 -18.20 -4.14
N GLY A 326 -4.14 -18.01 -3.09
CA GLY A 326 -3.42 -16.76 -2.87
C GLY A 326 -2.19 -16.63 -3.77
N VAL A 327 -2.15 -15.60 -4.60
CA VAL A 327 -0.92 -15.23 -5.33
C VAL A 327 0.01 -14.50 -4.38
N LYS A 328 1.18 -15.06 -4.19
CA LYS A 328 2.25 -14.42 -3.41
C LYS A 328 2.87 -13.30 -4.25
N ALA A 329 2.97 -12.11 -3.70
CA ALA A 329 3.46 -10.93 -4.42
C ALA A 329 4.87 -11.14 -4.98
N ASP A 330 5.73 -11.84 -4.25
CA ASP A 330 7.09 -12.14 -4.70
C ASP A 330 7.09 -13.06 -5.94
N ASP A 331 6.22 -14.06 -6.01
CA ASP A 331 6.13 -14.95 -7.19
C ASP A 331 5.66 -14.15 -8.43
N LEU A 332 4.73 -13.22 -8.25
CA LEU A 332 4.32 -12.30 -9.32
C LEU A 332 5.48 -11.43 -9.78
N ILE A 333 6.18 -10.78 -8.86
CA ILE A 333 7.31 -9.91 -9.17
C ILE A 333 8.43 -10.70 -9.85
N ASP A 334 8.74 -11.90 -9.36
CA ASP A 334 9.77 -12.78 -9.94
C ASP A 334 9.42 -13.18 -11.38
N THR A 335 8.15 -13.47 -11.64
CA THR A 335 7.66 -13.79 -12.99
C THR A 335 7.78 -12.60 -13.93
N VAL A 336 7.39 -11.39 -13.45
CA VAL A 336 7.55 -10.15 -14.25
C VAL A 336 9.02 -9.88 -14.55
N VAL A 337 9.92 -10.03 -13.55
CA VAL A 337 11.36 -9.83 -13.72
C VAL A 337 11.94 -10.84 -14.72
N ALA A 338 11.59 -12.12 -14.60
CA ALA A 338 12.09 -13.15 -15.52
C ALA A 338 11.67 -12.89 -16.98
N LYS A 339 10.43 -12.41 -17.21
CA LYS A 339 9.98 -12.00 -18.56
C LYS A 339 10.70 -10.77 -19.06
N ALA A 340 10.86 -9.75 -18.20
CA ALA A 340 11.63 -8.55 -18.55
C ALA A 340 13.08 -8.91 -18.93
N GLU A 341 13.70 -9.83 -18.19
CA GLU A 341 15.07 -10.30 -18.45
C GLU A 341 15.22 -10.95 -19.84
N GLN A 342 14.23 -11.75 -20.27
CA GLN A 342 14.19 -12.32 -21.60
C GLN A 342 14.11 -11.23 -22.68
N GLU A 343 13.32 -10.18 -22.49
CA GLU A 343 13.22 -9.07 -23.43
C GLU A 343 14.50 -8.23 -23.47
N VAL A 344 15.13 -7.99 -22.32
CA VAL A 344 16.44 -7.30 -22.24
C VAL A 344 17.50 -8.10 -22.98
N ALA A 345 17.57 -9.43 -22.78
CA ALA A 345 18.53 -10.29 -23.46
C ALA A 345 18.40 -10.27 -24.98
N LYS A 346 17.16 -10.21 -25.50
CA LYS A 346 16.92 -10.12 -26.96
C LYS A 346 17.39 -8.80 -27.55
N ARG A 347 17.20 -7.69 -26.81
CA ARG A 347 17.46 -6.33 -27.30
C ARG A 347 18.88 -5.85 -27.06
N ASN A 348 19.52 -6.38 -26.02
CA ASN A 348 20.87 -6.03 -25.59
C ASN A 348 21.70 -7.31 -25.34
N PRO A 349 22.04 -8.06 -26.40
CA PRO A 349 22.76 -9.35 -26.28
C PRO A 349 24.15 -9.16 -25.67
N GLU A 350 24.72 -7.96 -25.72
CA GLU A 350 26.01 -7.59 -25.15
C GLU A 350 26.02 -7.43 -23.63
N PHE A 351 24.86 -7.32 -22.99
CA PHE A 351 24.79 -7.15 -21.54
C PHE A 351 25.25 -8.44 -20.83
N GLY A 352 26.12 -8.27 -19.83
CA GLY A 352 26.42 -9.32 -18.86
C GLY A 352 25.20 -9.66 -17.98
N ASP A 353 25.21 -10.83 -17.34
CA ASP A 353 24.07 -11.32 -16.55
C ASP A 353 23.66 -10.35 -15.45
N ALA A 354 24.62 -9.71 -14.77
CA ALA A 354 24.33 -8.75 -13.70
C ALA A 354 23.61 -7.48 -14.21
N ASP A 355 24.05 -6.94 -15.35
CA ASP A 355 23.44 -5.75 -15.95
C ASP A 355 22.06 -6.08 -16.53
N ARG A 356 21.94 -7.26 -17.14
CA ARG A 356 20.66 -7.78 -17.64
C ARG A 356 19.64 -7.90 -16.52
N ARG A 357 20.02 -8.54 -15.42
CA ARG A 357 19.17 -8.73 -14.24
C ARG A 357 18.76 -7.39 -13.64
N ARG A 358 19.71 -6.48 -13.40
CA ARG A 358 19.43 -5.14 -12.86
C ARG A 358 18.47 -4.34 -13.73
N THR A 359 18.69 -4.36 -15.06
CA THR A 359 17.80 -3.68 -16.02
C THR A 359 16.41 -4.29 -16.00
N ALA A 360 16.29 -5.61 -15.96
CA ALA A 360 15.02 -6.32 -15.88
C ALA A 360 14.24 -5.97 -14.60
N GLU A 361 14.92 -5.89 -13.46
CA GLU A 361 14.29 -5.46 -12.18
C GLU A 361 13.76 -4.03 -12.27
N MET A 362 14.51 -3.11 -12.88
CA MET A 362 14.04 -1.72 -13.08
C MET A 362 12.80 -1.66 -14.00
N ILE A 363 12.79 -2.44 -15.08
CA ILE A 363 11.64 -2.53 -15.99
C ILE A 363 10.44 -3.15 -15.29
N ALA A 364 10.63 -4.24 -14.55
CA ALA A 364 9.57 -4.92 -13.82
C ALA A 364 8.90 -4.00 -12.77
N VAL A 365 9.70 -3.26 -11.99
CA VAL A 365 9.19 -2.31 -11.01
C VAL A 365 8.37 -1.21 -11.68
N ALA A 366 8.85 -0.64 -12.78
CA ALA A 366 8.12 0.38 -13.51
C ALA A 366 6.83 -0.17 -14.11
N ALA A 367 6.86 -1.38 -14.67
CA ALA A 367 5.70 -2.05 -15.23
C ALA A 367 4.61 -2.26 -14.17
N VAL A 368 4.94 -2.88 -13.04
CA VAL A 368 3.98 -3.14 -11.95
C VAL A 368 3.42 -1.85 -11.39
N ARG A 369 4.29 -0.90 -11.02
CA ARG A 369 3.85 0.37 -10.40
C ARG A 369 2.97 1.20 -11.32
N TYR A 370 3.36 1.35 -12.58
CA TYR A 370 2.58 2.12 -13.55
C TYR A 370 1.23 1.46 -13.82
N PHE A 371 1.21 0.13 -14.00
CA PHE A 371 -0.03 -0.61 -14.22
C PHE A 371 -1.04 -0.38 -13.10
N MET A 372 -0.58 -0.38 -11.83
CA MET A 372 -1.46 -0.16 -10.67
C MET A 372 -2.02 1.26 -10.62
N VAL A 373 -1.24 2.28 -10.99
CA VAL A 373 -1.67 3.69 -10.82
C VAL A 373 -2.35 4.30 -12.05
N ARG A 374 -2.30 3.67 -13.22
CA ARG A 374 -2.94 4.19 -14.42
C ARG A 374 -4.47 4.11 -14.41
N PHE A 375 -5.03 3.23 -13.58
CA PHE A 375 -6.46 3.07 -13.41
C PHE A 375 -6.99 3.96 -12.28
N SER A 376 -8.27 4.32 -12.38
CA SER A 376 -8.97 4.93 -11.25
C SER A 376 -9.01 3.95 -10.07
N ARG A 377 -8.76 4.44 -8.86
CA ARG A 377 -8.79 3.65 -7.62
C ARG A 377 -10.15 2.99 -7.34
N GLY A 378 -11.25 3.52 -7.92
CA GLY A 378 -12.60 2.95 -7.82
C GLY A 378 -12.89 1.87 -8.85
N LYS A 379 -11.89 1.29 -9.51
CA LYS A 379 -12.05 0.18 -10.47
C LYS A 379 -11.28 -1.04 -10.02
N VAL A 380 -11.89 -2.22 -10.16
CA VAL A 380 -11.18 -3.50 -10.07
C VAL A 380 -10.09 -3.54 -11.14
N ILE A 381 -8.87 -3.83 -10.72
CA ILE A 381 -7.71 -3.96 -11.61
C ILE A 381 -7.47 -5.43 -11.88
N ALA A 382 -7.67 -5.88 -13.13
CA ALA A 382 -7.24 -7.19 -13.58
C ALA A 382 -5.78 -7.09 -14.05
N PHE A 383 -4.83 -7.46 -13.20
CA PHE A 383 -3.41 -7.34 -13.51
C PHE A 383 -3.02 -8.32 -14.61
N ASP A 384 -2.44 -7.80 -15.69
CA ASP A 384 -1.91 -8.57 -16.82
C ASP A 384 -0.42 -8.31 -17.00
N ILE A 385 0.39 -9.38 -16.91
CA ILE A 385 1.85 -9.29 -16.99
C ILE A 385 2.30 -8.82 -18.37
N ASP A 386 1.70 -9.34 -19.43
CA ASP A 386 2.14 -9.03 -20.79
C ASP A 386 1.77 -7.60 -21.18
N GLU A 387 0.59 -7.14 -20.75
CA GLU A 387 0.18 -5.75 -20.92
C GLU A 387 1.05 -4.79 -20.11
N ALA A 388 1.38 -5.14 -18.85
CA ALA A 388 2.23 -4.32 -17.98
C ALA A 388 3.65 -4.16 -18.54
N LEU A 389 4.22 -5.21 -19.17
CA LEU A 389 5.54 -5.23 -19.76
C LEU A 389 5.58 -4.71 -21.20
N SER A 390 4.45 -4.34 -21.79
CA SER A 390 4.40 -3.82 -23.16
C SER A 390 5.28 -2.58 -23.31
N PHE A 391 6.06 -2.52 -24.40
CA PHE A 391 6.81 -1.33 -24.81
C PHE A 391 5.99 -0.41 -25.73
N GLU A 392 4.76 -0.77 -25.99
CA GLU A 392 3.80 0.00 -26.78
C GLU A 392 2.56 0.29 -25.93
N GLY A 393 1.95 1.46 -26.14
CA GLY A 393 0.78 1.87 -25.39
C GLY A 393 1.07 2.38 -23.98
N GLU A 394 0.05 2.42 -23.15
CA GLU A 394 0.05 3.04 -21.81
C GLU A 394 0.70 2.09 -20.77
N SER A 395 2.03 2.11 -20.70
CA SER A 395 2.82 1.21 -19.85
C SER A 395 4.02 1.92 -19.18
N GLY A 396 4.53 1.31 -18.09
CA GLY A 396 5.75 1.78 -17.42
C GLY A 396 7.00 1.72 -18.31
N PRO A 397 7.26 0.62 -19.02
CA PRO A 397 8.37 0.53 -19.97
C PRO A 397 8.34 1.58 -21.08
N TYR A 398 7.16 1.97 -21.56
CA TYR A 398 7.03 3.06 -22.52
C TYR A 398 7.53 4.41 -21.99
N LEU A 399 7.18 4.73 -20.73
CA LEU A 399 7.67 5.95 -20.06
C LEU A 399 9.18 5.91 -19.86
N GLN A 400 9.72 4.76 -19.40
CA GLN A 400 11.17 4.59 -19.27
C GLN A 400 11.88 4.77 -20.61
N TYR A 401 11.31 4.23 -21.68
CA TYR A 401 11.88 4.38 -23.02
C TYR A 401 11.93 5.85 -23.46
N ALA A 402 10.91 6.65 -23.19
CA ALA A 402 10.91 8.07 -23.49
C ALA A 402 12.04 8.80 -22.74
N VAL A 403 12.20 8.53 -21.43
CA VAL A 403 13.28 9.12 -20.62
C VAL A 403 14.67 8.68 -21.10
N VAL A 404 14.86 7.38 -21.37
CA VAL A 404 16.13 6.85 -21.89
C VAL A 404 16.46 7.47 -23.25
N ARG A 405 15.46 7.67 -24.12
CA ARG A 405 15.64 8.35 -25.41
C ARG A 405 16.11 9.79 -25.22
N ALA A 406 15.46 10.55 -24.34
CA ALA A 406 15.86 11.93 -24.04
C ALA A 406 17.30 12.00 -23.51
N ASN A 407 17.64 11.17 -22.53
CA ASN A 407 19.01 11.11 -21.99
C ASN A 407 20.04 10.74 -23.04
N ASN A 408 19.74 9.80 -23.94
CA ASN A 408 20.64 9.40 -25.02
C ASN A 408 20.84 10.54 -26.06
N ILE A 409 19.84 11.38 -26.28
CA ILE A 409 20.00 12.56 -27.16
C ILE A 409 21.06 13.49 -26.56
N PHE A 410 20.93 13.87 -25.28
CA PHE A 410 21.90 14.71 -24.60
C PHE A 410 23.28 14.07 -24.50
N GLN A 411 23.36 12.78 -24.21
CA GLN A 411 24.63 12.09 -24.20
C GLN A 411 25.34 12.17 -25.56
N LYS A 412 24.63 11.93 -26.66
CA LYS A 412 25.19 12.01 -28.02
C LYS A 412 25.56 13.44 -28.42
N LEU A 413 24.80 14.46 -27.98
CA LEU A 413 25.15 15.85 -28.20
C LEU A 413 26.45 16.22 -27.47
N ARG A 414 26.61 15.76 -26.21
CA ARG A 414 27.87 15.95 -25.47
C ARG A 414 29.05 15.27 -26.17
N GLU A 415 28.91 14.00 -26.56
CA GLU A 415 29.99 13.22 -27.18
C GLU A 415 30.40 13.73 -28.54
N ARG A 416 29.45 14.22 -29.35
CA ARG A 416 29.71 14.66 -30.73
C ARG A 416 30.08 16.14 -30.88
N GLU A 417 29.47 16.98 -30.06
CA GLU A 417 29.46 18.44 -30.23
C GLU A 417 29.95 19.20 -28.99
N GLY A 418 30.31 18.51 -27.91
CA GLY A 418 30.68 19.14 -26.65
C GLY A 418 29.55 19.95 -26.03
N PHE A 419 28.29 19.59 -26.28
CA PHE A 419 27.13 20.32 -25.82
C PHE A 419 27.02 20.24 -24.29
N ASP A 420 26.92 21.41 -23.64
CA ASP A 420 26.76 21.52 -22.19
C ASP A 420 25.30 21.87 -21.85
N GLU A 421 24.59 20.91 -21.22
CA GLU A 421 23.21 21.08 -20.79
C GLU A 421 23.06 22.17 -19.72
N SER A 422 24.08 22.38 -18.88
CA SER A 422 24.04 23.39 -17.83
C SER A 422 24.01 24.84 -18.37
N ALA A 423 24.50 25.02 -19.60
CA ALA A 423 24.49 26.31 -20.30
C ALA A 423 23.17 26.57 -21.07
N LEU A 424 22.22 25.61 -21.11
CA LEU A 424 20.97 25.78 -21.85
C LEU A 424 20.16 26.99 -21.42
N PRO A 425 19.92 27.25 -20.12
CA PRO A 425 19.12 28.41 -19.68
C PRO A 425 19.71 29.74 -20.20
N GLU A 426 21.03 29.94 -20.05
CA GLU A 426 21.70 31.15 -20.47
C GLU A 426 21.67 31.32 -22.00
N ARG A 427 21.85 30.23 -22.74
CA ARG A 427 21.80 30.25 -24.21
C ARG A 427 20.40 30.53 -24.76
N LEU A 428 19.35 30.03 -24.08
CA LEU A 428 17.96 30.27 -24.46
C LEU A 428 17.52 31.71 -24.13
N GLU A 429 18.01 32.32 -23.04
CA GLU A 429 17.75 33.74 -22.73
C GLU A 429 18.25 34.68 -23.81
N GLY A 430 19.34 34.32 -24.49
CA GLY A 430 19.91 35.11 -25.61
C GLY A 430 19.27 34.82 -26.97
N ALA A 431 18.41 33.82 -27.09
CA ALA A 431 17.81 33.45 -28.36
C ALA A 431 16.54 34.24 -28.64
N GLN A 432 16.44 34.80 -29.88
CA GLN A 432 15.25 35.57 -30.31
C GLN A 432 14.15 34.58 -30.78
N PRO A 433 12.97 34.60 -30.18
CA PRO A 433 11.86 33.70 -30.58
C PRO A 433 11.45 33.85 -32.05
N ASP A 434 11.54 35.05 -32.60
CA ASP A 434 11.09 35.34 -33.97
C ASP A 434 11.95 34.64 -35.04
N GLU A 435 13.19 34.27 -34.73
CA GLU A 435 14.07 33.55 -35.65
C GLU A 435 13.73 32.06 -35.76
N LEU A 436 12.88 31.56 -34.87
CA LEU A 436 12.53 30.14 -34.73
C LEU A 436 11.21 29.77 -35.41
N THR A 437 10.32 30.77 -35.58
CA THR A 437 8.94 30.56 -36.06
C THR A 437 8.85 30.02 -37.48
N ASP A 438 9.82 30.37 -38.34
CA ASP A 438 9.81 29.96 -39.74
C ASP A 438 10.40 28.56 -40.01
N SER A 439 11.07 27.94 -39.04
CA SER A 439 11.84 26.71 -39.26
C SER A 439 11.53 25.55 -38.34
N VAL A 440 10.78 25.80 -37.27
CA VAL A 440 10.31 24.77 -36.30
C VAL A 440 8.80 24.71 -36.35
N ASP A 441 8.22 23.49 -36.25
CA ASP A 441 6.77 23.36 -36.07
C ASP A 441 6.41 23.91 -34.67
N ASP A 442 6.16 25.20 -34.60
CA ASP A 442 5.82 25.92 -33.38
C ASP A 442 4.75 25.23 -32.55
N HIS A 443 3.72 24.70 -33.22
CA HIS A 443 2.62 24.07 -32.52
C HIS A 443 3.02 22.82 -31.79
N GLY A 444 3.91 22.00 -32.35
CA GLY A 444 4.35 20.75 -31.73
C GLY A 444 5.27 21.01 -30.54
N LEU A 445 6.23 21.91 -30.68
CA LEU A 445 7.17 22.27 -29.61
C LEU A 445 6.46 22.94 -28.44
N TRP A 446 5.70 24.01 -28.73
CA TRP A 446 4.98 24.74 -27.68
C TRP A 446 3.91 23.92 -26.99
N ALA A 447 3.23 23.03 -27.71
CA ALA A 447 2.29 22.08 -27.09
C ALA A 447 3.00 21.16 -26.08
N LEU A 448 4.19 20.66 -26.43
CA LEU A 448 4.99 19.82 -25.51
C LEU A 448 5.46 20.62 -24.29
N VAL A 449 6.02 21.81 -24.48
CA VAL A 449 6.48 22.69 -23.40
C VAL A 449 5.33 23.07 -22.48
N LEU A 450 4.20 23.48 -23.03
CA LEU A 450 3.00 23.86 -22.27
C LEU A 450 2.47 22.67 -21.47
N GLU A 451 2.35 21.49 -22.08
CA GLU A 451 1.87 20.31 -21.37
C GLU A 451 2.85 19.87 -20.27
N ALA A 452 4.16 19.93 -20.52
CA ALA A 452 5.18 19.62 -19.51
C ALA A 452 5.13 20.61 -18.31
N SER A 453 4.87 21.90 -18.57
CA SER A 453 4.79 22.94 -17.53
C SER A 453 3.60 22.77 -16.58
N ARG A 454 2.60 21.95 -16.93
CA ARG A 454 1.42 21.71 -16.11
C ARG A 454 1.65 20.73 -14.97
N LEU A 455 2.85 20.23 -14.75
CA LEU A 455 3.13 19.21 -13.74
C LEU A 455 2.60 19.58 -12.34
N ASP A 456 2.80 20.83 -11.91
CA ASP A 456 2.34 21.31 -10.60
C ASP A 456 0.81 21.31 -10.49
N GLU A 457 0.13 21.77 -11.55
CA GLU A 457 -1.33 21.75 -11.63
C GLU A 457 -1.88 20.31 -11.55
N ILE A 458 -1.30 19.42 -12.35
CA ILE A 458 -1.69 18.00 -12.42
C ILE A 458 -1.42 17.29 -11.09
N ALA A 459 -0.27 17.56 -10.44
CA ALA A 459 0.04 17.00 -9.13
C ALA A 459 -0.98 17.48 -8.07
N GLN A 460 -1.34 18.76 -8.06
CA GLN A 460 -2.38 19.28 -7.17
C GLN A 460 -3.74 18.68 -7.47
N GLN A 461 -4.09 18.50 -8.74
CA GLN A 461 -5.33 17.84 -9.15
C GLN A 461 -5.37 16.39 -8.66
N ALA A 462 -4.30 15.63 -8.82
CA ALA A 462 -4.19 14.25 -8.35
C ALA A 462 -4.38 14.16 -6.81
N VAL A 463 -3.80 15.10 -6.05
CA VAL A 463 -3.98 15.17 -4.60
C VAL A 463 -5.43 15.50 -4.23
N ARG A 464 -6.07 16.48 -4.89
CA ARG A 464 -7.45 16.89 -4.59
C ARG A 464 -8.48 15.82 -4.95
N SER A 465 -8.29 15.14 -6.07
CA SER A 465 -9.19 14.07 -6.53
C SER A 465 -8.89 12.72 -5.90
N LEU A 466 -7.74 12.55 -5.27
CA LEU A 466 -7.19 11.27 -4.80
C LEU A 466 -7.03 10.25 -5.93
N GLU A 467 -6.75 10.72 -7.16
CA GLU A 467 -6.65 9.88 -8.36
C GLU A 467 -5.24 9.97 -8.97
N PHE A 468 -4.41 8.97 -8.70
CA PHE A 468 -3.07 8.88 -9.31
C PHE A 468 -3.13 8.69 -10.82
N ALA A 469 -4.23 8.15 -11.35
CA ALA A 469 -4.45 7.99 -12.78
C ALA A 469 -4.36 9.31 -13.55
N VAL A 470 -4.67 10.44 -12.93
CA VAL A 470 -4.53 11.76 -13.53
C VAL A 470 -3.05 12.05 -13.86
N LEU A 471 -2.16 11.82 -12.88
CA LEU A 471 -0.72 12.01 -13.06
C LEU A 471 -0.12 10.98 -14.03
N ALA A 472 -0.54 9.72 -13.93
CA ALA A 472 -0.07 8.65 -14.80
C ALA A 472 -0.40 8.93 -16.28
N LYS A 473 -1.63 9.33 -16.58
CA LYS A 473 -2.08 9.67 -17.93
C LYS A 473 -1.39 10.92 -18.48
N TRP A 474 -1.20 11.93 -17.64
CA TRP A 474 -0.44 13.11 -18.03
C TRP A 474 1.01 12.72 -18.41
N ALA A 475 1.69 11.95 -17.59
CA ALA A 475 3.06 11.51 -17.88
C ALA A 475 3.13 10.71 -19.20
N PHE A 476 2.14 9.84 -19.45
CA PHE A 476 2.06 9.10 -20.71
C PHE A 476 1.79 10.03 -21.90
N GLY A 477 0.89 11.02 -21.77
CA GLY A 477 0.63 12.03 -22.80
C GLY A 477 1.87 12.83 -23.16
N VAL A 478 2.62 13.32 -22.16
CA VAL A 478 3.90 14.03 -22.38
C VAL A 478 4.90 13.13 -23.12
N ALA A 479 5.04 11.86 -22.70
CA ALA A 479 5.93 10.91 -23.37
C ALA A 479 5.53 10.63 -24.83
N GLN A 480 4.22 10.54 -25.12
CA GLN A 480 3.71 10.41 -26.50
C GLN A 480 4.02 11.66 -27.34
N MET A 481 3.76 12.85 -26.79
CA MET A 481 4.06 14.10 -27.48
C MET A 481 5.56 14.24 -27.77
N PHE A 482 6.41 13.93 -26.79
CA PHE A 482 7.88 13.95 -26.98
C PHE A 482 8.32 12.95 -28.06
N ASN A 483 7.85 11.70 -28.00
CA ASN A 483 8.22 10.70 -28.99
C ASN A 483 7.74 11.06 -30.40
N GLY A 484 6.52 11.60 -30.53
CA GLY A 484 5.97 12.07 -31.79
C GLY A 484 6.72 13.27 -32.36
N TYR A 485 7.05 14.24 -31.49
CA TYR A 485 7.84 15.42 -31.86
C TYR A 485 9.24 15.03 -32.34
N TYR A 486 9.97 14.21 -31.54
CA TYR A 486 11.33 13.77 -31.89
C TYR A 486 11.35 12.92 -33.18
N HIS A 487 10.31 12.14 -33.46
CA HIS A 487 10.22 11.38 -34.70
C HIS A 487 10.13 12.32 -35.92
N LYS A 488 9.38 13.38 -35.81
CA LYS A 488 9.19 14.38 -36.87
C LYS A 488 10.37 15.34 -36.97
N TYR A 489 10.96 15.72 -35.86
CA TYR A 489 12.01 16.73 -35.73
C TYR A 489 13.22 16.16 -34.96
N PRO A 490 14.07 15.33 -35.58
CA PRO A 490 15.21 14.73 -34.90
C PRO A 490 16.27 15.79 -34.56
N VAL A 491 16.63 15.89 -33.29
CA VAL A 491 17.61 16.82 -32.74
C VAL A 491 19.01 16.56 -33.28
N LEU A 492 19.45 15.30 -33.30
CA LEU A 492 20.83 14.91 -33.63
C LEU A 492 21.22 15.15 -35.09
N HIS A 493 20.27 15.26 -35.97
CA HIS A 493 20.45 15.41 -37.42
C HIS A 493 20.13 16.84 -37.88
N GLU A 494 19.79 17.75 -36.98
CA GLU A 494 19.59 19.14 -37.31
C GLU A 494 20.93 19.84 -37.52
N GLU A 495 21.10 20.51 -38.67
CA GLU A 495 22.33 21.19 -39.03
C GLU A 495 22.37 22.63 -38.53
N ARG A 496 21.22 23.26 -38.39
CA ARG A 496 21.11 24.64 -37.87
C ARG A 496 21.28 24.65 -36.36
N ALA A 497 22.30 25.31 -35.85
CA ALA A 497 22.66 25.34 -34.44
C ALA A 497 21.57 25.96 -33.54
N ASP A 498 20.91 27.03 -34.02
CA ASP A 498 19.80 27.69 -33.35
C ASP A 498 18.58 26.77 -33.18
N VAL A 499 18.17 26.11 -34.29
CA VAL A 499 17.05 25.15 -34.29
C VAL A 499 17.36 23.93 -33.44
N LYS A 500 18.58 23.41 -33.51
CA LYS A 500 19.06 22.30 -32.68
C LYS A 500 18.96 22.62 -31.18
N LEU A 501 19.40 23.85 -30.82
CA LEU A 501 19.33 24.33 -29.44
C LEU A 501 17.90 24.31 -28.89
N TRP A 502 16.94 24.77 -29.68
CA TRP A 502 15.53 24.79 -29.28
C TRP A 502 14.86 23.43 -29.25
N ARG A 503 15.29 22.48 -30.10
CA ARG A 503 14.79 21.13 -30.10
C ARG A 503 15.39 20.26 -28.97
N ALA A 504 16.55 20.66 -28.45
CA ALA A 504 17.22 20.01 -27.33
C ALA A 504 16.65 20.45 -25.98
#